data_dcc629d89c148f99554b21f63d53cf16
#
_entry.id   dcc629d89c148f99554b21f63d53cf16
#
_cell.length_a   1.000
_cell.length_b   1.000
_cell.length_c   1.000
_cell.angle_alpha   90.00
_cell.angle_beta   90.00
_cell.angle_gamma   90.00
#
_symmetry.space_group_name_H-M   'P 1'
#
loop_
_entity.id
_entity.type
_entity.pdbx_description
1 polymer ?
#
loop_
_entity_poly.entity_id
_entity_poly.type
_entity_poly.pdbx_seq_one_letter_code
_entity_poly.pdbx_strand_id
1 'polypeptide(L)'
;MQFDTEVDLDLAAQKLSAVAEVANIQFNTKLEKMWDGKATPLRSDAPAMSADTRSIVWPFNDPELKRQWHYINKGDKAVAQTAREGADINVEDAWKLTAGDPKIIVAVVDEGVKYTHPDLAANMWVNTREMTGTTGVDDDGNGYVDDYYGYNFVTNGPISWDVVDDKGEGDSGHGTHTAGTVAAINNNGIGVCGVAGGSGNDDGVRLMSCQVSSGTAAGSGSTAVMARAFKYAADNGASIIQCSMGIKGGGYTSDNQYASSAKAEHDALAYFIATSNCDVIDGGIVVFSAGNDALDRAGYPGAFRDYISVTSFSPDFLPASYTNYGPGCNISAPGGDAYIASNMTATVLSTMPSEVNDGSDYGYMPVSYTHLTLPTNRE
;
A
#
# COMPACT_ATOMS: atom_id res chain seq x y z
N MET A 1 -3.95 -16.98 -21.46
CA MET A 1 -4.59 -18.26 -21.88
C MET A 1 -4.72 -19.10 -20.63
N GLN A 2 -5.89 -19.61 -20.33
CA GLN A 2 -6.16 -20.49 -19.19
C GLN A 2 -6.37 -21.91 -19.72
N PHE A 3 -5.84 -22.91 -19.05
CA PHE A 3 -5.98 -24.31 -19.44
C PHE A 3 -6.95 -25.00 -18.46
N ASP A 4 -7.86 -25.81 -18.98
CA ASP A 4 -8.89 -26.53 -18.19
C ASP A 4 -8.37 -27.85 -17.59
N THR A 5 -7.13 -28.21 -17.89
CA THR A 5 -6.50 -29.45 -17.43
C THR A 5 -5.04 -29.19 -17.04
N GLU A 6 -4.47 -30.09 -16.25
CA GLU A 6 -3.05 -30.07 -15.92
C GLU A 6 -2.21 -30.16 -17.20
N VAL A 7 -1.37 -29.16 -17.46
CA VAL A 7 -0.57 -29.03 -18.69
C VAL A 7 0.89 -28.88 -18.31
N ASP A 8 1.78 -29.55 -19.03
CA ASP A 8 3.20 -29.28 -18.97
C ASP A 8 3.47 -27.85 -19.51
N LEU A 9 3.78 -26.94 -18.60
CA LEU A 9 3.93 -25.52 -18.91
C LEU A 9 5.10 -25.24 -19.84
N ASP A 10 6.20 -25.99 -19.72
CA ASP A 10 7.38 -25.82 -20.58
C ASP A 10 7.07 -26.26 -22.01
N LEU A 11 6.37 -27.38 -22.16
CA LEU A 11 5.92 -27.84 -23.48
C LEU A 11 4.88 -26.90 -24.09
N ALA A 12 3.97 -26.33 -23.28
CA ALA A 12 3.00 -25.35 -23.74
C ALA A 12 3.69 -24.06 -24.19
N ALA A 13 4.66 -23.56 -23.42
CA ALA A 13 5.46 -22.40 -23.78
C ALA A 13 6.24 -22.61 -25.08
N GLN A 14 6.88 -23.80 -25.25
CA GLN A 14 7.60 -24.15 -26.48
C GLN A 14 6.67 -24.17 -27.71
N LYS A 15 5.47 -24.70 -27.58
CA LYS A 15 4.47 -24.74 -28.67
C LYS A 15 3.95 -23.34 -29.02
N LEU A 16 3.66 -22.54 -28.01
CA LEU A 16 3.16 -21.17 -28.20
C LEU A 16 4.22 -20.24 -28.80
N SER A 17 5.51 -20.40 -28.44
CA SER A 17 6.60 -19.61 -29.01
C SER A 17 6.78 -19.80 -30.53
N ALA A 18 6.25 -20.88 -31.09
CA ALA A 18 6.23 -21.14 -32.52
C ALA A 18 5.06 -20.48 -33.29
N VAL A 19 4.12 -19.85 -32.55
CA VAL A 19 2.95 -19.16 -33.14
C VAL A 19 3.33 -17.72 -33.43
N ALA A 20 3.21 -17.30 -34.69
CA ALA A 20 3.68 -15.99 -35.15
C ALA A 20 2.99 -14.79 -34.47
N GLU A 21 1.75 -14.97 -34.02
CA GLU A 21 0.95 -13.95 -33.33
C GLU A 21 1.30 -13.82 -31.83
N VAL A 22 2.12 -14.73 -31.29
CA VAL A 22 2.54 -14.71 -29.88
C VAL A 22 3.83 -13.92 -29.76
N ALA A 23 3.73 -12.69 -29.27
CA ALA A 23 4.89 -11.79 -29.13
C ALA A 23 5.77 -12.11 -27.90
N ASN A 24 5.17 -12.63 -26.84
CA ASN A 24 5.87 -12.98 -25.59
C ASN A 24 5.16 -14.08 -24.83
N ILE A 25 5.92 -14.88 -24.12
CA ILE A 25 5.43 -15.91 -23.18
C ILE A 25 6.16 -15.73 -21.86
N GLN A 26 5.42 -15.63 -20.78
CA GLN A 26 5.97 -15.62 -19.43
C GLN A 26 5.11 -16.49 -18.50
N PHE A 27 5.73 -17.04 -17.48
CA PHE A 27 5.01 -17.71 -16.42
C PHE A 27 4.37 -16.68 -15.49
N ASN A 28 3.16 -16.99 -15.01
CA ASN A 28 2.46 -16.14 -14.07
C ASN A 28 2.98 -16.41 -12.65
N THR A 29 3.92 -15.60 -12.21
CA THR A 29 4.49 -15.70 -10.87
C THR A 29 3.55 -15.05 -9.86
N LYS A 30 3.51 -15.58 -8.64
CA LYS A 30 2.74 -15.02 -7.53
C LYS A 30 3.59 -14.06 -6.71
N LEU A 31 3.11 -12.83 -6.52
CA LEU A 31 3.55 -11.91 -5.49
C LEU A 31 2.71 -12.15 -4.24
N GLU A 32 3.28 -11.93 -3.08
CA GLU A 32 2.60 -12.07 -1.80
C GLU A 32 2.61 -10.73 -1.08
N LYS A 33 1.59 -10.47 -0.26
CA LYS A 33 1.66 -9.33 0.68
C LYS A 33 2.84 -9.57 1.63
N MET A 34 3.52 -8.48 1.95
CA MET A 34 4.72 -8.55 2.77
C MET A 34 4.40 -8.86 4.24
N TRP A 35 3.14 -8.86 4.63
CA TRP A 35 2.68 -9.27 5.95
C TRP A 35 1.36 -10.04 5.84
N ASP A 36 1.28 -11.20 6.49
CA ASP A 36 0.16 -12.14 6.45
C ASP A 36 -0.51 -12.34 7.83
N GLY A 37 -0.08 -11.60 8.84
CA GLY A 37 -0.64 -11.64 10.19
C GLY A 37 -1.94 -10.83 10.32
N LYS A 38 -2.56 -10.90 11.52
CA LYS A 38 -3.72 -10.09 11.87
C LYS A 38 -3.28 -8.79 12.54
N ALA A 39 -3.98 -7.69 12.25
CA ALA A 39 -3.81 -6.45 13.00
C ALA A 39 -4.15 -6.65 14.48
N THR A 40 -3.57 -5.82 15.33
CA THR A 40 -4.00 -5.69 16.72
C THR A 40 -4.96 -4.52 16.83
N PRO A 41 -6.24 -4.76 17.18
CA PRO A 41 -7.23 -3.70 17.28
C PRO A 41 -6.82 -2.62 18.27
N LEU A 42 -7.07 -1.36 17.93
CA LEU A 42 -7.01 -0.26 18.89
C LEU A 42 -8.21 -0.41 19.86
N ARG A 43 -7.92 -0.62 21.12
CA ARG A 43 -8.96 -0.78 22.17
C ARG A 43 -9.15 0.51 22.95
N SER A 44 -10.36 0.70 23.44
CA SER A 44 -10.72 1.86 24.29
C SER A 44 -9.94 1.91 25.61
N ASP A 45 -9.43 0.78 26.09
CA ASP A 45 -8.60 0.64 27.31
C ASP A 45 -7.09 0.68 27.01
N ALA A 46 -6.69 1.00 25.76
CA ALA A 46 -5.29 1.13 25.40
C ALA A 46 -4.57 2.14 26.31
N PRO A 47 -3.33 1.86 26.73
CA PRO A 47 -2.60 2.73 27.65
C PRO A 47 -2.60 4.18 27.20
N ALA A 48 -2.85 5.11 28.12
CA ALA A 48 -2.71 6.53 27.83
C ALA A 48 -1.24 6.85 27.51
N MET A 49 -1.04 7.76 26.57
CA MET A 49 0.29 8.31 26.29
C MET A 49 0.85 8.97 27.56
N SER A 50 2.16 8.98 27.70
CA SER A 50 2.83 9.49 28.90
C SER A 50 2.50 10.96 29.16
N ALA A 51 2.70 11.40 30.42
CA ALA A 51 2.41 12.78 30.81
C ALA A 51 3.23 13.81 30.03
N ASP A 52 4.41 13.43 29.56
CA ASP A 52 5.32 14.31 28.84
C ASP A 52 4.78 14.72 27.46
N THR A 53 3.91 13.90 26.86
CA THR A 53 3.25 14.23 25.59
C THR A 53 2.09 15.22 25.73
N ARG A 54 1.61 15.50 26.97
CA ARG A 54 0.48 16.42 27.17
C ARG A 54 0.77 17.89 26.90
N SER A 55 2.06 18.28 26.86
CA SER A 55 2.49 19.64 26.53
C SER A 55 2.73 19.87 25.05
N ILE A 56 2.61 18.82 24.22
CA ILE A 56 2.82 18.90 22.77
C ILE A 56 1.60 19.53 22.12
N VAL A 57 1.82 20.55 21.29
CA VAL A 57 0.80 21.10 20.41
C VAL A 57 0.81 20.24 19.13
N TRP A 58 -0.24 19.43 18.97
CA TRP A 58 -0.38 18.57 17.80
C TRP A 58 -0.86 19.39 16.60
N PRO A 59 -0.36 19.10 15.38
CA PRO A 59 -0.70 19.86 14.19
C PRO A 59 -2.18 19.70 13.77
N PHE A 60 -2.79 18.56 14.12
CA PHE A 60 -4.19 18.24 13.80
C PHE A 60 -4.95 17.77 15.05
N ASN A 61 -6.28 17.74 14.94
CA ASN A 61 -7.17 17.44 16.07
C ASN A 61 -7.58 15.96 16.16
N ASP A 62 -7.01 15.10 15.34
CA ASP A 62 -7.31 13.66 15.28
C ASP A 62 -6.85 12.98 16.57
N PRO A 63 -7.75 12.29 17.29
CA PRO A 63 -7.49 11.88 18.67
C PRO A 63 -6.37 10.87 18.80
N GLU A 64 -6.11 10.06 17.76
CA GLU A 64 -5.11 9.00 17.77
C GLU A 64 -3.76 9.42 17.15
N LEU A 65 -3.63 10.65 16.61
CA LEU A 65 -2.35 11.16 16.09
C LEU A 65 -1.22 11.03 17.11
N LYS A 66 -1.51 11.24 18.38
CA LYS A 66 -0.55 11.09 19.49
C LYS A 66 0.01 9.67 19.66
N ARG A 67 -0.63 8.65 19.07
CA ARG A 67 -0.19 7.26 19.07
C ARG A 67 0.55 6.89 17.79
N GLN A 68 0.51 7.75 16.80
CA GLN A 68 1.20 7.58 15.52
C GLN A 68 2.64 8.06 15.63
N TRP A 69 3.45 7.35 16.44
CA TRP A 69 4.87 7.64 16.68
C TRP A 69 5.69 7.74 15.38
N HIS A 70 5.25 7.05 14.36
CA HIS A 70 5.87 7.04 13.05
C HIS A 70 5.80 8.40 12.35
N TYR A 71 4.87 9.27 12.74
CA TYR A 71 4.80 10.66 12.29
C TYR A 71 5.57 11.61 13.21
N ILE A 72 5.38 11.46 14.52
CA ILE A 72 5.96 12.35 15.54
C ILE A 72 6.36 11.51 16.76
N ASN A 73 7.63 11.17 16.84
CA ASN A 73 8.19 10.39 17.95
C ASN A 73 8.90 11.29 18.97
N LYS A 74 8.28 11.49 20.11
CA LYS A 74 8.86 12.25 21.24
C LYS A 74 9.55 11.33 22.27
N GLY A 75 9.90 10.10 21.90
CA GLY A 75 10.56 9.14 22.78
C GLY A 75 9.64 8.55 23.85
N ASP A 76 8.31 8.51 23.61
CA ASP A 76 7.35 8.04 24.58
C ASP A 76 7.51 6.55 24.89
N LYS A 77 7.72 6.24 26.19
CA LYS A 77 7.91 4.86 26.67
C LYS A 77 6.63 4.03 26.65
N ALA A 78 5.45 4.65 26.44
CA ALA A 78 4.21 3.93 26.19
C ALA A 78 4.18 3.32 24.77
N VAL A 79 4.93 3.88 23.82
CA VAL A 79 5.14 3.31 22.48
C VAL A 79 6.07 2.11 22.57
N ALA A 80 7.27 2.32 23.08
CA ALA A 80 8.28 1.28 23.32
C ALA A 80 9.25 1.75 24.38
N GLN A 81 9.74 0.83 25.24
CA GLN A 81 10.72 1.17 26.29
C GLN A 81 12.02 1.73 25.70
N THR A 82 12.35 1.34 24.47
CA THR A 82 13.54 1.79 23.73
C THR A 82 13.29 3.03 22.87
N ALA A 83 12.05 3.54 22.78
CA ALA A 83 11.69 4.66 21.91
C ALA A 83 12.62 5.86 22.10
N ARG A 84 13.03 6.46 20.97
CA ARG A 84 13.91 7.62 20.90
C ARG A 84 13.24 8.75 20.14
N GLU A 85 13.37 9.95 20.68
CA GLU A 85 12.87 11.15 20.01
C GLU A 85 13.49 11.30 18.61
N GLY A 86 12.63 11.64 17.63
CA GLY A 86 13.01 11.83 16.24
C GLY A 86 13.15 10.55 15.42
N ALA A 87 12.91 9.36 16.01
CA ALA A 87 12.80 8.12 15.25
C ALA A 87 11.42 8.05 14.55
N ASP A 88 11.19 8.91 13.56
CA ASP A 88 9.97 9.13 12.80
C ASP A 88 10.29 9.65 11.39
N ILE A 89 9.28 10.07 10.63
CA ILE A 89 9.47 10.66 9.29
C ILE A 89 9.63 12.18 9.30
N ASN A 90 9.60 12.81 10.48
CA ASN A 90 9.69 14.27 10.63
C ASN A 90 8.65 15.04 9.80
N VAL A 91 7.41 14.55 9.78
CA VAL A 91 6.37 15.09 8.90
C VAL A 91 5.84 16.46 9.34
N GLU A 92 6.08 16.87 10.60
CA GLU A 92 5.58 18.17 11.13
C GLU A 92 6.00 19.36 10.26
N ASP A 93 7.22 19.36 9.74
CA ASP A 93 7.70 20.43 8.88
C ASP A 93 7.13 20.35 7.46
N ALA A 94 6.91 19.13 6.95
CA ALA A 94 6.24 18.92 5.68
C ALA A 94 4.78 19.41 5.73
N TRP A 95 4.05 19.13 6.81
CA TRP A 95 2.67 19.58 6.98
C TRP A 95 2.50 21.10 7.12
N LYS A 96 3.57 21.83 7.43
CA LYS A 96 3.57 23.32 7.38
C LYS A 96 3.61 23.85 5.94
N LEU A 97 4.07 23.02 4.98
CA LEU A 97 4.15 23.36 3.57
C LEU A 97 2.92 22.83 2.82
N THR A 98 2.62 21.55 2.99
CA THR A 98 1.46 20.88 2.41
C THR A 98 1.13 19.62 3.20
N ALA A 99 -0.14 19.29 3.28
CA ALA A 99 -0.63 18.02 3.82
C ALA A 99 -1.34 17.16 2.76
N GLY A 100 -1.21 17.53 1.49
CA GLY A 100 -1.79 16.84 0.34
C GLY A 100 -2.16 17.80 -0.79
N ASP A 101 -2.61 17.23 -1.91
CA ASP A 101 -3.22 17.93 -3.04
C ASP A 101 -4.21 16.96 -3.72
N PRO A 102 -5.50 17.31 -3.89
CA PRO A 102 -6.50 16.43 -4.49
C PRO A 102 -6.26 16.11 -5.97
N LYS A 103 -5.35 16.81 -6.62
CA LYS A 103 -4.89 16.47 -7.97
C LYS A 103 -3.96 15.25 -8.01
N ILE A 104 -3.38 14.88 -6.88
CA ILE A 104 -2.53 13.69 -6.75
C ILE A 104 -3.41 12.48 -6.45
N ILE A 105 -3.39 11.50 -7.32
CA ILE A 105 -4.05 10.23 -7.13
C ILE A 105 -3.00 9.17 -6.78
N VAL A 106 -3.18 8.52 -5.65
CA VAL A 106 -2.34 7.42 -5.19
C VAL A 106 -3.09 6.11 -5.40
N ALA A 107 -2.60 5.27 -6.30
CA ALA A 107 -3.10 3.92 -6.48
C ALA A 107 -2.53 3.01 -5.38
N VAL A 108 -3.40 2.53 -4.51
CA VAL A 108 -3.10 1.53 -3.49
C VAL A 108 -3.29 0.16 -4.11
N VAL A 109 -2.18 -0.48 -4.49
CA VAL A 109 -2.17 -1.80 -5.15
C VAL A 109 -1.95 -2.87 -4.09
N ASP A 110 -3.05 -3.43 -3.56
CA ASP A 110 -3.04 -4.22 -2.32
C ASP A 110 -4.27 -5.14 -2.23
N GLU A 111 -4.69 -5.53 -1.01
CA GLU A 111 -6.06 -5.95 -0.70
C GLU A 111 -7.04 -4.79 -0.95
N GLY A 112 -8.34 -5.08 -0.93
CA GLY A 112 -9.36 -4.05 -1.09
C GLY A 112 -9.31 -2.99 0.02
N VAL A 113 -9.50 -1.73 -0.37
CA VAL A 113 -9.66 -0.62 0.57
C VAL A 113 -11.13 -0.47 0.95
N LYS A 114 -11.44 -0.40 2.26
CA LYS A 114 -12.78 -0.08 2.76
C LYS A 114 -13.10 1.39 2.46
N TYR A 115 -13.58 1.64 1.25
CA TYR A 115 -13.89 3.00 0.76
C TYR A 115 -15.00 3.69 1.54
N THR A 116 -15.78 2.94 2.35
CA THR A 116 -16.81 3.49 3.26
C THR A 116 -16.26 3.83 4.65
N HIS A 117 -14.97 3.60 4.90
CA HIS A 117 -14.36 3.90 6.19
C HIS A 117 -14.49 5.41 6.51
N PRO A 118 -14.99 5.80 7.70
CA PRO A 118 -15.28 7.21 8.01
C PRO A 118 -14.05 8.13 7.90
N ASP A 119 -12.87 7.58 8.11
CA ASP A 119 -11.59 8.29 8.06
C ASP A 119 -10.89 8.22 6.67
N LEU A 120 -11.53 7.63 5.65
CA LEU A 120 -11.00 7.50 4.28
C LEU A 120 -11.94 8.03 3.22
N ALA A 121 -13.25 7.91 3.43
CA ALA A 121 -14.27 8.05 2.40
C ALA A 121 -14.17 9.35 1.59
N ALA A 122 -13.87 10.50 2.23
CA ALA A 122 -13.77 11.77 1.53
C ALA A 122 -12.47 11.90 0.69
N ASN A 123 -11.43 11.12 1.01
CA ASN A 123 -10.18 11.09 0.26
C ASN A 123 -10.15 9.98 -0.82
N MET A 124 -11.24 9.23 -1.01
CA MET A 124 -11.27 8.26 -2.09
C MET A 124 -11.34 8.95 -3.45
N TRP A 125 -10.58 8.42 -4.42
CA TRP A 125 -10.77 8.73 -5.84
C TRP A 125 -12.13 8.21 -6.29
N VAL A 126 -12.80 8.95 -7.16
CA VAL A 126 -14.12 8.58 -7.69
C VAL A 126 -14.11 8.61 -9.20
N ASN A 127 -14.42 7.47 -9.84
CA ASN A 127 -14.79 7.45 -11.23
C ASN A 127 -16.19 8.05 -11.39
N THR A 128 -16.24 9.33 -11.73
CA THR A 128 -17.52 10.07 -11.79
C THR A 128 -18.43 9.61 -12.91
N ARG A 129 -17.89 9.02 -13.99
CA ARG A 129 -18.70 8.49 -15.09
C ARG A 129 -19.45 7.25 -14.65
N GLU A 130 -18.75 6.30 -14.03
CA GLU A 130 -19.36 5.11 -13.44
C GLU A 130 -20.33 5.48 -12.31
N MET A 131 -19.94 6.37 -11.40
CA MET A 131 -20.77 6.76 -10.26
C MET A 131 -22.11 7.41 -10.65
N THR A 132 -22.16 8.10 -11.79
CA THR A 132 -23.37 8.76 -12.31
C THR A 132 -24.03 7.95 -13.44
N GLY A 133 -23.46 6.83 -13.81
CA GLY A 133 -23.87 5.97 -14.91
C GLY A 133 -24.91 4.92 -14.51
N THR A 134 -24.93 3.83 -15.23
CA THR A 134 -25.91 2.73 -15.09
C THR A 134 -25.24 1.54 -14.42
N THR A 135 -25.65 1.15 -13.24
CA THR A 135 -25.12 -0.03 -12.54
C THR A 135 -25.09 -1.26 -13.43
N GLY A 136 -23.96 -1.94 -13.49
CA GLY A 136 -23.71 -3.11 -14.32
C GLY A 136 -23.31 -2.80 -15.76
N VAL A 137 -23.05 -1.54 -16.08
CA VAL A 137 -22.59 -1.07 -17.39
C VAL A 137 -21.24 -0.38 -17.24
N ASP A 138 -20.33 -0.58 -18.17
CA ASP A 138 -19.10 0.18 -18.31
C ASP A 138 -19.42 1.49 -19.04
N ASP A 139 -19.73 2.56 -18.27
CA ASP A 139 -20.24 3.82 -18.80
C ASP A 139 -19.14 4.72 -19.40
N ASP A 140 -17.88 4.47 -19.09
CA ASP A 140 -16.75 5.22 -19.65
C ASP A 140 -15.99 4.47 -20.74
N GLY A 141 -16.27 3.16 -20.94
CA GLY A 141 -15.67 2.34 -21.98
C GLY A 141 -14.23 1.93 -21.71
N ASN A 142 -13.83 1.95 -20.44
CA ASN A 142 -12.46 1.60 -20.01
C ASN A 142 -12.23 0.08 -19.86
N GLY A 143 -13.28 -0.72 -19.93
CA GLY A 143 -13.26 -2.19 -19.79
C GLY A 143 -13.51 -2.69 -18.36
N TYR A 144 -13.86 -1.81 -17.42
CA TYR A 144 -14.09 -2.13 -16.01
C TYR A 144 -15.47 -1.63 -15.55
N VAL A 145 -16.42 -2.54 -15.40
CA VAL A 145 -17.79 -2.24 -14.99
C VAL A 145 -17.85 -1.81 -13.53
N ASP A 146 -18.56 -0.71 -13.24
CA ASP A 146 -18.81 -0.19 -11.88
C ASP A 146 -17.51 0.05 -11.06
N ASP A 147 -16.47 0.55 -11.67
CA ASP A 147 -15.18 0.83 -11.02
C ASP A 147 -15.17 2.15 -10.22
N TYR A 148 -16.17 2.37 -9.39
CA TYR A 148 -16.47 3.63 -8.68
C TYR A 148 -15.29 4.23 -7.90
N TYR A 149 -14.55 3.40 -7.16
CA TYR A 149 -13.42 3.79 -6.29
C TYR A 149 -12.11 3.07 -6.66
N GLY A 150 -12.09 2.41 -7.81
CA GLY A 150 -11.10 1.48 -8.28
C GLY A 150 -11.72 0.12 -8.60
N TYR A 151 -10.92 -0.95 -8.66
CA TYR A 151 -11.38 -2.23 -9.17
C TYR A 151 -10.73 -3.44 -8.50
N ASN A 152 -11.45 -4.57 -8.40
CA ASN A 152 -10.92 -5.85 -7.98
C ASN A 152 -10.48 -6.68 -9.21
N PHE A 153 -9.18 -6.70 -9.47
CA PHE A 153 -8.58 -7.38 -10.62
C PHE A 153 -8.51 -8.90 -10.47
N VAL A 154 -8.75 -9.43 -9.27
CA VAL A 154 -8.78 -10.88 -9.01
C VAL A 154 -10.12 -11.47 -9.44
N THR A 155 -11.21 -10.85 -8.98
CA THR A 155 -12.58 -11.31 -9.24
C THR A 155 -13.21 -10.68 -10.47
N ASN A 156 -12.60 -9.64 -11.04
CA ASN A 156 -13.11 -8.78 -12.12
C ASN A 156 -14.46 -8.15 -11.75
N GLY A 157 -14.48 -7.38 -10.67
CA GLY A 157 -15.70 -6.76 -10.17
C GLY A 157 -15.45 -5.77 -9.03
N PRO A 158 -16.44 -5.53 -8.18
CA PRO A 158 -16.36 -4.57 -7.10
C PRO A 158 -15.25 -4.89 -6.10
N ILE A 159 -14.74 -3.84 -5.46
CA ILE A 159 -13.78 -3.94 -4.36
C ILE A 159 -14.46 -4.65 -3.17
N SER A 160 -13.70 -5.56 -2.54
CA SER A 160 -14.05 -6.24 -1.28
C SER A 160 -12.90 -6.11 -0.27
N TRP A 161 -13.17 -6.11 1.01
CA TRP A 161 -12.15 -5.93 2.06
C TRP A 161 -12.30 -6.86 3.26
N ASP A 162 -13.25 -7.79 3.21
CA ASP A 162 -13.63 -8.65 4.33
C ASP A 162 -13.88 -10.10 3.92
N VAL A 163 -13.34 -10.52 2.77
CA VAL A 163 -13.50 -11.87 2.25
C VAL A 163 -12.58 -12.83 3.01
N VAL A 164 -13.16 -13.66 3.86
CA VAL A 164 -12.46 -14.71 4.61
C VAL A 164 -13.15 -16.06 4.40
N ASP A 165 -12.38 -17.14 4.47
CA ASP A 165 -12.92 -18.51 4.43
C ASP A 165 -13.44 -18.99 5.79
N ASP A 166 -13.96 -20.21 5.84
CA ASP A 166 -14.50 -20.83 7.06
C ASP A 166 -13.47 -20.98 8.20
N LYS A 167 -12.17 -20.85 7.88
CA LYS A 167 -11.08 -20.89 8.85
C LYS A 167 -10.64 -19.51 9.31
N GLY A 168 -11.21 -18.46 8.71
CA GLY A 168 -10.83 -17.07 8.95
C GLY A 168 -9.52 -16.69 8.24
N GLU A 169 -9.13 -17.42 7.18
CA GLU A 169 -8.04 -17.04 6.28
C GLU A 169 -8.58 -16.18 5.14
N GLY A 170 -7.83 -15.18 4.72
CA GLY A 170 -8.25 -14.30 3.61
C GLY A 170 -7.79 -12.87 3.77
N ASP A 171 -8.72 -11.93 3.59
CA ASP A 171 -8.43 -10.50 3.72
C ASP A 171 -8.08 -10.14 5.17
N SER A 172 -7.02 -9.38 5.33
CA SER A 172 -6.48 -9.01 6.65
C SER A 172 -6.73 -7.52 6.99
N GLY A 173 -7.30 -6.78 6.04
CA GLY A 173 -7.45 -5.32 6.13
C GLY A 173 -6.20 -4.55 5.76
N HIS A 174 -5.18 -5.22 5.22
CA HIS A 174 -3.89 -4.65 4.88
C HIS A 174 -4.01 -3.47 3.91
N GLY A 175 -4.82 -3.58 2.84
CA GLY A 175 -5.04 -2.49 1.90
C GLY A 175 -5.70 -1.25 2.54
N THR A 176 -6.63 -1.45 3.48
CA THR A 176 -7.25 -0.34 4.24
C THR A 176 -6.24 0.31 5.18
N HIS A 177 -5.37 -0.49 5.83
CA HIS A 177 -4.31 0.01 6.70
C HIS A 177 -3.29 0.85 5.91
N THR A 178 -2.88 0.37 4.76
CA THR A 178 -2.00 1.08 3.83
C THR A 178 -2.63 2.39 3.37
N ALA A 179 -3.88 2.37 2.94
CA ALA A 179 -4.62 3.55 2.51
C ALA A 179 -4.69 4.62 3.60
N GLY A 180 -4.93 4.23 4.86
CA GLY A 180 -4.95 5.15 6.00
C GLY A 180 -3.61 5.82 6.25
N THR A 181 -2.52 5.08 6.13
CA THR A 181 -1.19 5.66 6.26
C THR A 181 -0.90 6.68 5.15
N VAL A 182 -1.36 6.42 3.93
CA VAL A 182 -1.24 7.37 2.82
C VAL A 182 -2.08 8.62 3.08
N ALA A 183 -3.39 8.45 3.36
CA ALA A 183 -4.31 9.59 3.36
C ALA A 183 -5.58 9.37 4.21
N ALA A 184 -5.47 8.84 5.44
CA ALA A 184 -6.52 9.06 6.42
C ALA A 184 -6.75 10.58 6.57
N ILE A 185 -8.01 10.99 6.73
CA ILE A 185 -8.38 12.41 6.65
C ILE A 185 -7.87 13.14 7.90
N ASN A 186 -6.94 14.06 7.71
CA ASN A 186 -6.40 14.85 8.81
C ASN A 186 -7.38 15.92 9.26
N ASN A 187 -7.30 16.28 10.55
CA ASN A 187 -8.03 17.39 11.16
C ASN A 187 -9.55 17.26 11.05
N ASN A 188 -10.07 16.04 11.03
CA ASN A 188 -11.50 15.74 10.98
C ASN A 188 -12.10 15.41 12.36
N GLY A 189 -11.28 15.36 13.41
CA GLY A 189 -11.67 15.13 14.80
C GLY A 189 -11.97 13.67 15.14
N ILE A 190 -11.66 12.72 14.24
CA ILE A 190 -11.81 11.28 14.48
C ILE A 190 -10.51 10.54 14.14
N GLY A 191 -10.31 9.37 14.73
CA GLY A 191 -9.31 8.39 14.36
C GLY A 191 -7.88 8.88 14.25
N VAL A 192 -7.29 8.65 13.09
CA VAL A 192 -5.86 8.75 12.78
C VAL A 192 -5.58 9.77 11.68
N CYS A 193 -4.32 10.17 11.54
CA CYS A 193 -3.86 10.96 10.38
C CYS A 193 -3.25 10.08 9.29
N GLY A 194 -3.28 10.56 8.05
CA GLY A 194 -2.46 10.09 6.94
C GLY A 194 -1.35 11.08 6.60
N VAL A 195 -0.27 10.64 5.95
CA VAL A 195 0.84 11.54 5.54
C VAL A 195 0.31 12.67 4.64
N ALA A 196 -0.59 12.35 3.73
CA ALA A 196 -1.17 13.27 2.76
C ALA A 196 -2.70 13.36 2.87
N GLY A 197 -3.22 13.26 4.10
CA GLY A 197 -4.66 13.26 4.40
C GLY A 197 -5.36 14.62 4.29
N GLY A 198 -4.63 15.68 3.96
CA GLY A 198 -5.12 17.05 3.86
C GLY A 198 -5.00 17.82 5.18
N SER A 199 -5.60 18.99 5.22
CA SER A 199 -5.64 19.88 6.39
C SER A 199 -7.02 20.00 7.05
N GLY A 200 -7.97 19.17 6.62
CA GLY A 200 -9.39 19.25 7.02
C GLY A 200 -10.23 20.12 6.07
N ASN A 201 -9.69 20.50 4.92
CA ASN A 201 -10.35 21.34 3.92
C ASN A 201 -10.62 20.60 2.59
N ASP A 202 -10.75 19.26 2.63
CA ASP A 202 -10.89 18.41 1.45
C ASP A 202 -9.72 18.51 0.46
N ASP A 203 -8.54 18.78 0.98
CA ASP A 203 -7.30 19.04 0.27
C ASP A 203 -6.28 17.87 0.36
N GLY A 204 -6.72 16.69 0.82
CA GLY A 204 -5.93 15.46 0.80
C GLY A 204 -5.75 14.88 -0.61
N VAL A 205 -4.75 14.01 -0.77
CA VAL A 205 -4.62 13.22 -2.01
C VAL A 205 -5.80 12.27 -2.18
N ARG A 206 -6.02 11.78 -3.39
CA ARG A 206 -7.10 10.85 -3.70
C ARG A 206 -6.57 9.41 -3.75
N LEU A 207 -7.27 8.50 -3.07
CA LEU A 207 -6.93 7.08 -2.96
C LEU A 207 -7.70 6.26 -3.99
N MET A 208 -6.99 5.61 -4.91
CA MET A 208 -7.58 4.66 -5.87
C MET A 208 -7.29 3.23 -5.40
N SER A 209 -8.32 2.43 -5.15
CA SER A 209 -8.15 1.04 -4.71
C SER A 209 -7.94 0.11 -5.91
N CYS A 210 -6.73 -0.35 -6.09
CA CYS A 210 -6.37 -1.34 -7.11
C CYS A 210 -6.20 -2.71 -6.45
N GLN A 211 -7.31 -3.44 -6.26
CA GLN A 211 -7.31 -4.69 -5.51
C GLN A 211 -6.69 -5.84 -6.31
N VAL A 212 -5.57 -6.35 -5.84
CA VAL A 212 -4.80 -7.45 -6.46
C VAL A 212 -4.74 -8.71 -5.60
N SER A 213 -5.26 -8.64 -4.37
CA SER A 213 -5.47 -9.77 -3.47
C SER A 213 -6.89 -9.73 -2.93
N SER A 214 -7.58 -10.87 -2.91
CA SER A 214 -8.98 -10.96 -2.49
C SER A 214 -9.23 -12.30 -1.83
N GLY A 215 -9.25 -12.32 -0.51
CA GLY A 215 -9.45 -13.52 0.28
C GLY A 215 -8.52 -14.65 -0.13
N THR A 216 -9.09 -15.84 -0.37
CA THR A 216 -8.39 -17.02 -0.86
C THR A 216 -8.56 -17.24 -2.38
N ALA A 217 -9.04 -16.22 -3.12
CA ALA A 217 -9.36 -16.36 -4.54
C ALA A 217 -8.12 -16.73 -5.37
N ALA A 218 -8.30 -17.63 -6.32
CA ALA A 218 -7.24 -18.03 -7.24
C ALA A 218 -6.79 -16.83 -8.09
N GLY A 219 -5.48 -16.66 -8.25
CA GLY A 219 -4.88 -15.55 -8.99
C GLY A 219 -4.53 -14.33 -8.14
N SER A 220 -4.90 -14.30 -6.84
CA SER A 220 -4.44 -13.25 -5.93
C SER A 220 -2.93 -13.07 -6.00
N GLY A 221 -2.47 -11.82 -6.19
CA GLY A 221 -1.06 -11.46 -6.27
C GLY A 221 -0.32 -11.94 -7.52
N SER A 222 -1.00 -12.49 -8.54
CA SER A 222 -0.29 -12.94 -9.74
C SER A 222 0.23 -11.77 -10.59
N THR A 223 1.38 -11.96 -11.26
CA THR A 223 1.98 -10.92 -12.12
C THR A 223 1.04 -10.42 -13.22
N ALA A 224 0.14 -11.28 -13.71
CA ALA A 224 -0.88 -10.88 -14.68
C ALA A 224 -1.95 -9.95 -14.07
N VAL A 225 -2.36 -10.19 -12.83
CA VAL A 225 -3.28 -9.32 -12.08
C VAL A 225 -2.60 -7.99 -11.77
N MET A 226 -1.35 -8.03 -11.31
CA MET A 226 -0.54 -6.84 -11.03
C MET A 226 -0.39 -5.95 -12.26
N ALA A 227 -0.02 -6.53 -13.41
CA ALA A 227 0.15 -5.77 -14.66
C ALA A 227 -1.13 -5.04 -15.08
N ARG A 228 -2.30 -5.65 -14.91
CA ARG A 228 -3.59 -5.01 -15.20
C ARG A 228 -3.87 -3.85 -14.24
N ALA A 229 -3.59 -4.05 -12.94
CA ALA A 229 -3.77 -3.01 -11.93
C ALA A 229 -2.86 -1.80 -12.17
N PHE A 230 -1.59 -2.01 -12.51
CA PHE A 230 -0.66 -0.92 -12.83
C PHE A 230 -1.06 -0.15 -14.09
N LYS A 231 -1.52 -0.89 -15.13
CA LYS A 231 -2.01 -0.24 -16.34
C LYS A 231 -3.29 0.57 -16.07
N TYR A 232 -4.22 0.00 -15.31
CA TYR A 232 -5.45 0.70 -14.90
C TYR A 232 -5.13 1.98 -14.12
N ALA A 233 -4.22 1.92 -13.17
CA ALA A 233 -3.79 3.10 -12.41
C ALA A 233 -3.25 4.21 -13.32
N ALA A 234 -2.43 3.85 -14.32
CA ALA A 234 -1.92 4.79 -15.32
C ALA A 234 -3.04 5.42 -16.15
N ASP A 235 -3.94 4.58 -16.68
CA ASP A 235 -5.02 5.02 -17.58
C ASP A 235 -6.06 5.89 -16.87
N ASN A 236 -6.21 5.74 -15.54
CA ASN A 236 -7.16 6.48 -14.71
C ASN A 236 -6.50 7.64 -13.92
N GLY A 237 -5.30 8.06 -14.32
CA GLY A 237 -4.68 9.30 -13.85
C GLY A 237 -3.96 9.21 -12.52
N ALA A 238 -3.65 8.03 -12.02
CA ALA A 238 -2.80 7.91 -10.84
C ALA A 238 -1.39 8.46 -11.12
N SER A 239 -0.84 9.18 -10.15
CA SER A 239 0.52 9.76 -10.22
C SER A 239 1.51 8.96 -9.40
N ILE A 240 1.02 8.22 -8.41
CA ILE A 240 1.82 7.40 -7.50
C ILE A 240 1.19 6.00 -7.43
N ILE A 241 2.01 4.96 -7.59
CA ILE A 241 1.68 3.59 -7.19
C ILE A 241 2.35 3.31 -5.85
N GLN A 242 1.55 2.95 -4.87
CA GLN A 242 1.98 2.36 -3.62
C GLN A 242 1.66 0.87 -3.66
N CYS A 243 2.66 0.00 -3.54
CA CYS A 243 2.50 -1.45 -3.64
C CYS A 243 3.32 -2.18 -2.56
N SER A 244 2.62 -2.82 -1.65
CA SER A 244 3.22 -3.57 -0.53
C SER A 244 3.32 -5.07 -0.81
N MET A 245 3.41 -5.42 -2.08
CA MET A 245 3.54 -6.79 -2.57
C MET A 245 4.95 -7.06 -3.06
N GLY A 246 5.40 -8.30 -2.95
CA GLY A 246 6.70 -8.71 -3.45
C GLY A 246 6.81 -10.23 -3.60
N ILE A 247 7.94 -10.69 -4.09
CA ILE A 247 8.22 -12.11 -4.26
C ILE A 247 8.96 -12.61 -3.01
N LYS A 248 8.36 -13.57 -2.30
CA LYS A 248 8.96 -14.18 -1.11
C LYS A 248 10.37 -14.71 -1.40
N GLY A 249 11.29 -14.50 -0.46
CA GLY A 249 12.70 -14.84 -0.67
C GLY A 249 13.44 -13.93 -1.65
N GLY A 250 12.87 -12.76 -1.97
CA GLY A 250 13.49 -11.73 -2.82
C GLY A 250 13.35 -11.95 -4.33
N GLY A 251 12.91 -13.11 -4.77
CA GLY A 251 12.61 -13.39 -6.18
C GLY A 251 13.84 -13.38 -7.10
N TYR A 252 13.85 -12.45 -8.06
CA TYR A 252 14.91 -12.31 -9.05
C TYR A 252 16.22 -11.81 -8.44
N THR A 253 17.34 -12.00 -9.18
CA THR A 253 18.69 -11.63 -8.73
C THR A 253 19.29 -10.48 -9.52
N SER A 254 18.61 -9.98 -10.55
CA SER A 254 19.03 -8.83 -11.35
C SER A 254 17.87 -8.18 -12.09
N ASP A 255 18.02 -6.89 -12.41
CA ASP A 255 17.05 -6.14 -13.20
C ASP A 255 16.74 -6.79 -14.55
N ASN A 256 17.77 -7.31 -15.24
CA ASN A 256 17.58 -8.00 -16.51
C ASN A 256 16.73 -9.26 -16.37
N GLN A 257 16.95 -10.03 -15.30
CA GLN A 257 16.14 -11.21 -15.03
C GLN A 257 14.68 -10.83 -14.73
N TYR A 258 14.46 -9.85 -13.87
CA TYR A 258 13.12 -9.34 -13.57
C TYR A 258 12.41 -8.84 -14.82
N ALA A 259 13.03 -7.90 -15.56
CA ALA A 259 12.43 -7.30 -16.75
C ALA A 259 12.11 -8.33 -17.85
N SER A 260 12.88 -9.40 -17.95
CA SER A 260 12.61 -10.47 -18.93
C SER A 260 11.58 -11.49 -18.44
N SER A 261 11.62 -11.87 -17.17
CA SER A 261 10.78 -12.95 -16.63
C SER A 261 9.41 -12.46 -16.15
N ALA A 262 9.31 -11.20 -15.70
CA ALA A 262 8.07 -10.52 -15.31
C ALA A 262 7.69 -9.43 -16.31
N LYS A 263 7.90 -9.69 -17.61
CA LYS A 263 7.83 -8.67 -18.66
C LYS A 263 6.53 -7.88 -18.68
N ALA A 264 5.37 -8.51 -18.53
CA ALA A 264 4.08 -7.81 -18.54
C ALA A 264 3.94 -6.83 -17.37
N GLU A 265 4.39 -7.22 -16.20
CA GLU A 265 4.41 -6.38 -14.99
C GLU A 265 5.39 -5.22 -15.17
N HIS A 266 6.62 -5.53 -15.61
CA HIS A 266 7.63 -4.52 -15.88
C HIS A 266 7.20 -3.52 -16.96
N ASP A 267 6.62 -3.98 -18.06
CA ASP A 267 6.13 -3.11 -19.15
C ASP A 267 4.99 -2.21 -18.67
N ALA A 268 4.08 -2.71 -17.82
CA ALA A 268 3.00 -1.92 -17.25
C ALA A 268 3.52 -0.82 -16.31
N LEU A 269 4.52 -1.13 -15.50
CA LEU A 269 5.19 -0.13 -14.64
C LEU A 269 6.00 0.88 -15.45
N ALA A 270 6.70 0.45 -16.48
CA ALA A 270 7.41 1.35 -17.39
C ALA A 270 6.43 2.29 -18.12
N TYR A 271 5.28 1.79 -18.53
CA TYR A 271 4.20 2.59 -19.09
C TYR A 271 3.71 3.63 -18.07
N PHE A 272 3.43 3.21 -16.83
CA PHE A 272 3.01 4.11 -15.75
C PHE A 272 4.03 5.23 -15.49
N ILE A 273 5.33 4.90 -15.39
CA ILE A 273 6.41 5.89 -15.18
C ILE A 273 6.50 6.86 -16.36
N ALA A 274 6.32 6.38 -17.59
CA ALA A 274 6.41 7.22 -18.78
C ALA A 274 5.17 8.09 -19.02
N THR A 275 4.03 7.78 -18.38
CA THR A 275 2.78 8.49 -18.58
C THR A 275 2.65 9.59 -17.52
N SER A 276 2.82 10.84 -17.93
CA SER A 276 2.57 11.99 -17.04
C SER A 276 1.07 12.18 -16.87
N ASN A 277 0.57 12.02 -15.66
CA ASN A 277 -0.87 12.00 -15.40
C ASN A 277 -1.38 13.17 -14.56
N CYS A 278 -0.50 14.06 -14.07
CA CYS A 278 -0.98 15.25 -13.38
C CYS A 278 -0.07 16.47 -13.60
N ASP A 279 -0.64 17.65 -13.35
CA ASP A 279 0.03 18.94 -13.52
C ASP A 279 1.17 19.18 -12.51
N VAL A 280 1.34 18.27 -11.53
CA VAL A 280 2.23 18.46 -10.37
C VAL A 280 3.48 17.59 -10.47
N ILE A 281 3.37 16.45 -11.12
CA ILE A 281 4.46 15.46 -11.25
C ILE A 281 4.64 15.07 -12.73
N ASP A 282 5.86 15.19 -13.23
CA ASP A 282 6.26 14.64 -14.53
C ASP A 282 6.59 13.16 -14.40
N GLY A 283 5.77 12.31 -15.01
CA GLY A 283 5.88 10.86 -14.92
C GLY A 283 5.32 10.28 -13.63
N GLY A 284 5.13 8.95 -13.61
CA GLY A 284 4.63 8.21 -12.45
C GLY A 284 5.74 7.87 -11.44
N ILE A 285 5.40 7.85 -10.15
CA ILE A 285 6.30 7.39 -9.08
C ILE A 285 5.82 6.04 -8.59
N VAL A 286 6.74 5.08 -8.48
CA VAL A 286 6.43 3.70 -8.05
C VAL A 286 7.18 3.39 -6.77
N VAL A 287 6.43 3.01 -5.74
CA VAL A 287 6.95 2.71 -4.40
C VAL A 287 6.59 1.29 -4.01
N PHE A 288 7.61 0.50 -3.66
CA PHE A 288 7.48 -0.86 -3.16
C PHE A 288 8.06 -1.02 -1.76
N SER A 289 7.61 -2.03 -1.05
CA SER A 289 8.34 -2.54 0.12
C SER A 289 9.63 -3.24 -0.31
N ALA A 290 10.69 -3.13 0.48
CA ALA A 290 11.93 -3.86 0.25
C ALA A 290 11.82 -5.37 0.51
N GLY A 291 10.78 -5.78 1.25
CA GLY A 291 10.53 -7.14 1.69
C GLY A 291 10.76 -7.36 3.18
N ASN A 292 10.22 -8.48 3.69
CA ASN A 292 10.18 -8.83 5.12
C ASN A 292 10.83 -10.19 5.43
N ASP A 293 11.81 -10.59 4.63
CA ASP A 293 12.50 -11.88 4.75
C ASP A 293 13.86 -11.77 5.47
N ALA A 294 14.21 -10.60 6.04
CA ALA A 294 15.51 -10.29 6.65
C ALA A 294 16.69 -10.58 5.70
N LEU A 295 16.50 -10.39 4.40
CA LEU A 295 17.53 -10.61 3.38
C LEU A 295 18.49 -9.42 3.27
N ASP A 296 19.73 -9.71 2.86
CA ASP A 296 20.80 -8.74 2.62
C ASP A 296 20.69 -8.01 1.26
N ARG A 297 19.48 -7.92 0.71
CA ARG A 297 19.11 -7.19 -0.50
C ARG A 297 17.61 -6.89 -0.51
N ALA A 298 17.20 -5.88 -1.28
CA ALA A 298 15.78 -5.68 -1.56
C ALA A 298 15.21 -6.85 -2.40
N GLY A 299 13.92 -7.13 -2.20
CA GLY A 299 13.15 -8.05 -3.04
C GLY A 299 12.60 -7.36 -4.30
N TYR A 300 12.42 -8.14 -5.39
CA TYR A 300 11.72 -7.68 -6.57
C TYR A 300 10.20 -7.74 -6.38
N PRO A 301 9.46 -6.81 -6.97
CA PRO A 301 9.84 -5.75 -7.93
C PRO A 301 10.64 -4.57 -7.34
N GLY A 302 10.53 -4.29 -6.03
CA GLY A 302 11.08 -3.11 -5.37
C GLY A 302 12.57 -2.87 -5.62
N ALA A 303 13.35 -3.93 -5.81
CA ALA A 303 14.79 -3.84 -6.09
C ALA A 303 15.13 -3.25 -7.47
N PHE A 304 14.14 -3.13 -8.39
CA PHE A 304 14.40 -2.60 -9.73
C PHE A 304 14.78 -1.12 -9.68
N ARG A 305 15.80 -0.74 -10.44
CA ARG A 305 16.48 0.57 -10.35
C ARG A 305 15.60 1.80 -10.50
N ASP A 306 14.48 1.70 -11.23
CA ASP A 306 13.58 2.82 -11.53
C ASP A 306 12.44 2.93 -10.50
N TYR A 307 12.40 2.05 -9.49
CA TYR A 307 11.39 2.04 -8.42
C TYR A 307 12.02 2.46 -7.09
N ILE A 308 11.17 2.90 -6.16
CA ILE A 308 11.58 3.22 -4.79
C ILE A 308 11.29 2.02 -3.91
N SER A 309 12.33 1.51 -3.26
CA SER A 309 12.27 0.39 -2.31
C SER A 309 12.44 0.88 -0.88
N VAL A 310 11.48 0.57 -0.02
CA VAL A 310 11.40 1.08 1.35
C VAL A 310 11.64 -0.04 2.37
N THR A 311 12.63 0.14 3.24
CA THR A 311 12.91 -0.73 4.39
C THR A 311 12.21 -0.22 5.65
N SER A 312 12.20 -1.02 6.71
CA SER A 312 11.52 -0.72 7.97
C SER A 312 12.50 -0.46 9.11
N PHE A 313 12.19 0.54 9.97
CA PHE A 313 12.87 0.72 11.25
C PHE A 313 11.89 0.87 12.42
N SER A 314 12.39 0.64 13.63
CA SER A 314 11.68 0.66 14.89
C SER A 314 11.71 2.03 15.59
N PRO A 315 10.88 2.26 16.62
CA PRO A 315 10.82 3.54 17.35
C PRO A 315 12.15 4.00 18.01
N ASP A 316 13.21 3.22 17.92
CA ASP A 316 14.54 3.48 18.47
C ASP A 316 15.63 3.67 17.41
N PHE A 317 15.27 3.86 16.14
CA PHE A 317 16.13 3.93 14.95
C PHE A 317 16.79 2.60 14.55
N LEU A 318 16.52 1.50 15.23
CA LEU A 318 17.08 0.21 14.81
C LEU A 318 16.27 -0.35 13.62
N PRO A 319 16.93 -1.05 12.68
CA PRO A 319 16.21 -1.79 11.65
C PRO A 319 15.20 -2.76 12.27
N ALA A 320 14.01 -2.87 11.69
CA ALA A 320 13.08 -3.90 12.11
C ALA A 320 13.67 -5.29 11.83
N SER A 321 13.44 -6.24 12.73
CA SER A 321 14.04 -7.58 12.69
C SER A 321 13.72 -8.38 11.42
N TYR A 322 12.62 -8.04 10.78
CA TYR A 322 12.13 -8.69 9.56
C TYR A 322 12.56 -7.99 8.27
N THR A 323 13.01 -6.73 8.32
CA THR A 323 13.20 -5.93 7.11
C THR A 323 14.34 -6.45 6.25
N ASN A 324 14.15 -6.43 4.94
CA ASN A 324 15.27 -6.58 4.02
C ASN A 324 16.15 -5.32 4.05
N TYR A 325 17.46 -5.45 3.75
CA TYR A 325 18.44 -4.39 3.84
C TYR A 325 19.53 -4.55 2.76
N GLY A 326 20.34 -3.51 2.51
CA GLY A 326 21.47 -3.60 1.59
C GLY A 326 21.12 -3.19 0.14
N PRO A 327 21.74 -3.83 -0.88
CA PRO A 327 21.57 -3.42 -2.28
C PRO A 327 20.10 -3.42 -2.74
N GLY A 328 19.74 -2.40 -3.50
CA GLY A 328 18.39 -2.19 -4.02
C GLY A 328 17.42 -1.52 -3.04
N CYS A 329 17.80 -1.34 -1.77
CA CYS A 329 17.04 -0.54 -0.82
C CYS A 329 17.39 0.94 -0.98
N ASN A 330 16.38 1.82 -1.13
CA ASN A 330 16.61 3.24 -1.40
C ASN A 330 16.46 4.10 -0.15
N ILE A 331 15.45 3.80 0.70
CA ILE A 331 15.11 4.59 1.86
C ILE A 331 14.56 3.70 2.98
N SER A 332 14.65 4.18 4.22
CA SER A 332 14.05 3.53 5.38
C SER A 332 12.92 4.38 5.94
N ALA A 333 11.83 3.75 6.37
CA ALA A 333 10.69 4.39 6.99
C ALA A 333 10.29 3.66 8.30
N PRO A 334 9.57 4.32 9.22
CA PRO A 334 9.05 3.69 10.42
C PRO A 334 8.04 2.59 10.07
N GLY A 335 8.32 1.36 10.38
CA GLY A 335 7.39 0.24 10.22
C GLY A 335 7.12 -0.49 11.53
N GLY A 336 8.00 -0.24 12.49
CA GLY A 336 7.93 -0.81 13.82
C GLY A 336 8.43 -2.24 13.93
N ASP A 337 8.58 -2.70 15.15
CA ASP A 337 8.97 -4.08 15.45
C ASP A 337 8.38 -4.54 16.79
N ALA A 338 7.33 -5.35 16.72
CA ALA A 338 6.68 -5.90 17.89
C ALA A 338 7.56 -6.91 18.66
N TYR A 339 8.51 -7.56 18.00
CA TYR A 339 9.38 -8.55 18.62
C TYR A 339 10.44 -7.88 19.50
N ILE A 340 11.08 -6.82 19.00
CA ILE A 340 12.10 -6.08 19.75
C ILE A 340 11.47 -5.33 20.91
N ALA A 341 10.34 -4.69 20.67
CA ALA A 341 9.65 -3.88 21.68
C ALA A 341 8.75 -4.69 22.62
N SER A 342 8.47 -5.95 22.30
CA SER A 342 7.49 -6.82 23.00
C SER A 342 6.11 -6.15 23.16
N ASN A 343 5.75 -5.27 22.23
CA ASN A 343 4.54 -4.47 22.29
C ASN A 343 4.08 -4.04 20.89
N MET A 344 2.82 -4.27 20.57
CA MET A 344 2.22 -3.88 19.29
C MET A 344 2.14 -2.35 19.10
N THR A 345 2.14 -1.55 20.16
CA THR A 345 2.18 -0.08 20.06
C THR A 345 3.48 0.44 19.41
N ALA A 346 4.51 -0.37 19.34
CA ALA A 346 5.75 -0.10 18.61
C ALA A 346 5.63 -0.34 17.09
N THR A 347 4.48 -0.75 16.62
CA THR A 347 4.16 -0.89 15.20
C THR A 347 3.31 0.29 14.71
N VAL A 348 2.84 0.28 13.48
CA VAL A 348 2.13 1.40 12.88
C VAL A 348 0.64 1.31 13.16
N LEU A 349 0.06 2.40 13.65
CA LEU A 349 -1.38 2.55 13.84
C LEU A 349 -2.00 3.21 12.61
N SER A 350 -3.03 2.59 12.03
CA SER A 350 -3.77 3.12 10.88
C SER A 350 -5.23 2.65 10.87
N THR A 351 -5.95 3.00 9.80
CA THR A 351 -7.34 2.58 9.56
C THR A 351 -7.45 1.08 9.29
N MET A 352 -8.56 0.48 9.68
CA MET A 352 -8.84 -0.95 9.50
C MET A 352 -10.30 -1.18 9.13
N PRO A 353 -10.62 -2.21 8.36
CA PRO A 353 -12.00 -2.68 8.29
C PRO A 353 -12.38 -3.33 9.62
N SER A 354 -13.41 -2.81 10.30
CA SER A 354 -13.89 -3.38 11.56
C SER A 354 -14.36 -4.83 11.44
N GLU A 355 -14.75 -5.26 10.25
CA GLU A 355 -15.20 -6.61 9.92
C GLU A 355 -14.13 -7.67 10.16
N VAL A 356 -12.87 -7.32 9.91
CA VAL A 356 -11.71 -8.24 10.08
C VAL A 356 -10.78 -7.84 11.24
N ASN A 357 -11.17 -6.86 12.04
CA ASN A 357 -10.37 -6.27 13.12
C ASN A 357 -11.13 -6.20 14.46
N ASP A 358 -11.85 -7.26 14.83
CA ASP A 358 -12.60 -7.40 16.09
C ASP A 358 -13.53 -6.20 16.38
N GLY A 359 -14.13 -5.60 15.34
CA GLY A 359 -15.05 -4.47 15.46
C GLY A 359 -14.36 -3.09 15.60
N SER A 360 -13.04 -3.01 15.53
CA SER A 360 -12.31 -1.74 15.59
C SER A 360 -11.98 -1.22 14.19
N ASP A 361 -12.28 0.06 13.93
CA ASP A 361 -11.91 0.74 12.69
C ASP A 361 -10.42 1.16 12.62
N TYR A 362 -9.64 0.89 13.67
CA TYR A 362 -8.21 1.21 13.74
C TYR A 362 -7.42 0.07 14.34
N GLY A 363 -6.17 -0.12 13.87
CA GLY A 363 -5.33 -1.21 14.34
C GLY A 363 -3.84 -1.00 14.10
N TYR A 364 -3.05 -1.78 14.82
CA TYR A 364 -1.60 -1.78 14.75
C TYR A 364 -1.11 -2.93 13.86
N MET A 365 -0.23 -2.62 12.91
CA MET A 365 0.48 -3.59 12.07
C MET A 365 1.99 -3.30 12.01
N PRO A 366 2.86 -4.33 12.04
CA PRO A 366 4.25 -4.17 11.60
C PRO A 366 4.29 -4.08 10.08
N VAL A 367 4.98 -3.08 9.53
CA VAL A 367 4.91 -2.78 8.10
C VAL A 367 6.26 -2.33 7.54
N SER A 368 6.56 -2.62 6.28
CA SER A 368 7.78 -2.18 5.58
C SER A 368 7.53 -1.23 4.41
N TYR A 369 6.34 -0.63 4.31
CA TYR A 369 5.93 0.17 3.16
C TYR A 369 5.47 1.58 3.51
N THR A 370 5.49 1.98 4.77
CA THR A 370 4.43 2.82 5.29
C THR A 370 4.64 4.30 5.09
N HIS A 371 5.57 4.93 4.60
CA HIS A 371 5.65 6.40 4.70
C HIS A 371 6.24 7.12 3.50
N LEU A 372 6.14 6.54 2.30
CA LEU A 372 6.59 7.25 1.11
C LEU A 372 5.43 7.72 0.24
N THR A 373 4.61 8.60 0.78
CA THR A 373 3.99 9.66 -0.03
C THR A 373 4.97 10.82 0.00
N LEU A 374 5.71 10.99 -1.08
CA LEU A 374 6.61 12.12 -1.22
C LEU A 374 5.80 13.42 -1.08
N PRO A 375 6.26 14.40 -0.28
CA PRO A 375 5.70 15.73 -0.35
C PRO A 375 5.80 16.22 -1.79
N THR A 376 4.70 16.70 -2.31
CA THR A 376 4.47 17.10 -3.70
C THR A 376 5.21 18.36 -4.13
N ASN A 377 6.21 18.81 -3.41
CA ASN A 377 7.00 19.99 -3.78
C ASN A 377 8.48 19.62 -3.95
N ARG A 378 8.88 19.52 -5.24
CA ARG A 378 10.28 19.70 -5.61
C ARG A 378 10.59 21.21 -5.59
N GLU A 379 11.34 21.63 -4.62
CA GLU A 379 12.33 22.69 -4.78
C GLU A 379 13.66 22.21 -4.23
#